data_6f2338e295336611624312057abd0c97
#
_entry.id   6f2338e295336611624312057abd0c97
#
_cell.length_a   1.000
_cell.length_b   1.000
_cell.length_c   1.000
_cell.angle_alpha   90.00
_cell.angle_beta   90.00
_cell.angle_gamma   90.00
#
_symmetry.space_group_name_H-M   'P 1'
#
loop_
_entity.id
_entity.type
_entity.pdbx_description
1 polymer ?
#
loop_
_entity_poly.entity_id
_entity_poly.type
_entity_poly.pdbx_seq_one_letter_code
_entity_poly.pdbx_strand_id
1 'polypeptide(L)'
;MKILIVNTSDIQGGAGRAAYRLHKSLLSQDIDSQMLVQNKSSDDYTVVLEEKKSTKYFNKLRPIIETLPSRFYKGRTKTLFSPSWFGFSNIVDKINEINPDIVHLHWICDGMVKIEDIAKIKAPIVWSLHDMWTFTGGCHYDEECKGYEKECGKCKVLGSETENDLSKKVYKRKEKVFNKIDN
;
A
#
# COMPACT_ATOMS: atom_id res chain seq x y z
N MET A 1 -6.28 8.68 22.66
CA MET A 1 -5.47 8.60 21.42
C MET A 1 -6.17 7.64 20.47
N LYS A 2 -6.49 8.10 19.26
CA LYS A 2 -7.19 7.34 18.21
C LYS A 2 -6.19 6.87 17.14
N ILE A 3 -6.05 5.57 16.97
CA ILE A 3 -5.14 4.97 15.98
C ILE A 3 -5.97 4.39 14.85
N LEU A 4 -5.65 4.75 13.61
CA LEU A 4 -6.23 4.16 12.41
C LEU A 4 -5.22 3.25 11.72
N ILE A 5 -5.48 1.95 11.74
CA ILE A 5 -4.69 0.96 11.00
C ILE A 5 -5.25 0.86 9.58
N VAL A 6 -4.38 0.97 8.57
CA VAL A 6 -4.77 0.91 7.15
C VAL A 6 -4.06 -0.25 6.47
N ASN A 7 -4.84 -1.16 5.88
CA ASN A 7 -4.33 -2.32 5.16
C ASN A 7 -5.30 -2.76 4.06
N THR A 8 -4.82 -3.42 3.02
CA THR A 8 -5.68 -3.87 1.91
C THR A 8 -6.75 -4.88 2.37
N SER A 9 -6.43 -5.77 3.30
CA SER A 9 -7.40 -6.72 3.89
C SER A 9 -7.27 -6.78 5.41
N ASP A 10 -8.31 -7.23 6.10
CA ASP A 10 -8.30 -7.39 7.56
C ASP A 10 -7.56 -8.66 8.01
N ILE A 11 -8.00 -9.84 7.58
CA ILE A 11 -7.51 -11.14 8.08
C ILE A 11 -6.86 -12.02 6.98
N GLN A 12 -6.82 -11.55 5.74
CA GLN A 12 -6.21 -12.30 4.64
C GLN A 12 -4.73 -11.92 4.46
N GLY A 13 -3.89 -12.91 4.13
CA GLY A 13 -2.46 -12.73 3.95
C GLY A 13 -1.69 -12.49 5.25
N GLY A 14 -0.37 -12.38 5.16
CA GLY A 14 0.53 -12.14 6.30
C GLY A 14 0.33 -10.76 6.90
N ALA A 15 0.37 -9.72 6.07
CA ALA A 15 0.22 -8.32 6.47
C ALA A 15 -1.16 -8.07 7.12
N GLY A 16 -2.25 -8.59 6.53
CA GLY A 16 -3.59 -8.45 7.09
C GLY A 16 -3.69 -9.04 8.49
N ARG A 17 -3.23 -10.29 8.67
CA ARG A 17 -3.23 -10.95 9.99
C ARG A 17 -2.37 -10.21 11.02
N ALA A 18 -1.22 -9.67 10.62
CA ALA A 18 -0.37 -8.89 11.52
C ALA A 18 -1.05 -7.58 11.94
N ALA A 19 -1.60 -6.84 10.96
CA ALA A 19 -2.35 -5.61 11.19
C ALA A 19 -3.56 -5.84 12.11
N TYR A 20 -4.34 -6.90 11.86
CA TYR A 20 -5.51 -7.24 12.68
C TYR A 20 -5.14 -7.64 14.10
N ARG A 21 -4.06 -8.41 14.30
CA ARG A 21 -3.57 -8.75 15.65
C ARG A 21 -3.16 -7.51 16.43
N LEU A 22 -2.45 -6.57 15.77
CA LEU A 22 -2.09 -5.30 16.39
C LEU A 22 -3.34 -4.51 16.77
N HIS A 23 -4.31 -4.40 15.86
CA HIS A 23 -5.59 -3.75 16.12
C HIS A 23 -6.29 -4.33 17.36
N LYS A 24 -6.41 -5.64 17.43
CA LYS A 24 -7.03 -6.32 18.61
C LYS A 24 -6.21 -6.12 19.89
N SER A 25 -4.88 -6.10 19.79
CA SER A 25 -4.01 -5.81 20.93
C SER A 25 -4.20 -4.38 21.46
N LEU A 26 -4.29 -3.39 20.58
CA LEU A 26 -4.55 -2.01 20.96
C LEU A 26 -5.91 -1.88 21.67
N LEU A 27 -6.96 -2.49 21.13
CA LEU A 27 -8.29 -2.50 21.76
C LEU A 27 -8.27 -3.18 23.15
N SER A 28 -7.48 -4.24 23.33
CA SER A 28 -7.36 -4.92 24.63
C SER A 28 -6.60 -4.10 25.69
N GLN A 29 -5.94 -3.02 25.28
CA GLN A 29 -5.27 -2.05 26.15
C GLN A 29 -6.06 -0.73 26.27
N ASP A 30 -7.37 -0.76 25.97
CA ASP A 30 -8.28 0.39 26.01
C ASP A 30 -7.83 1.56 25.13
N ILE A 31 -7.05 1.28 24.06
CA ILE A 31 -6.68 2.27 23.06
C ILE A 31 -7.76 2.30 21.98
N ASP A 32 -8.25 3.50 21.64
CA ASP A 32 -9.20 3.70 20.55
C ASP A 32 -8.51 3.34 19.22
N SER A 33 -8.80 2.15 18.72
CA SER A 33 -8.24 1.63 17.45
C SER A 33 -9.36 1.28 16.48
N GLN A 34 -9.20 1.71 15.25
CA GLN A 34 -10.05 1.36 14.12
C GLN A 34 -9.18 0.82 12.97
N MET A 35 -9.69 -0.15 12.21
CA MET A 35 -9.00 -0.67 11.04
C MET A 35 -9.77 -0.34 9.77
N LEU A 36 -9.13 0.34 8.79
CA LEU A 36 -9.70 0.69 7.49
C LEU A 36 -9.11 -0.23 6.42
N VAL A 37 -9.98 -0.93 5.70
CA VAL A 37 -9.57 -1.94 4.70
C VAL A 37 -10.32 -1.80 3.38
N GLN A 38 -9.69 -2.24 2.29
CA GLN A 38 -10.32 -2.39 0.97
C GLN A 38 -11.19 -3.66 0.92
N ASN A 39 -10.72 -4.75 1.51
CA ASN A 39 -11.40 -6.04 1.54
C ASN A 39 -11.61 -6.50 2.97
N LYS A 40 -12.87 -6.55 3.40
CA LYS A 40 -13.26 -7.04 4.72
C LYS A 40 -13.80 -8.45 4.63
N SER A 41 -13.26 -9.35 5.44
CA SER A 41 -13.68 -10.75 5.56
C SER A 41 -14.19 -11.11 6.95
N SER A 42 -13.84 -10.33 7.98
CA SER A 42 -14.34 -10.52 9.36
C SER A 42 -15.69 -9.86 9.58
N ASP A 43 -16.39 -10.30 10.66
CA ASP A 43 -17.61 -9.65 11.14
C ASP A 43 -17.31 -8.56 12.19
N ASP A 44 -16.03 -8.24 12.42
CA ASP A 44 -15.62 -7.26 13.43
C ASP A 44 -16.09 -5.85 13.05
N TYR A 45 -16.94 -5.25 13.89
CA TYR A 45 -17.52 -3.92 13.66
C TYR A 45 -16.49 -2.78 13.76
N THR A 46 -15.33 -3.02 14.39
CA THR A 46 -14.23 -2.06 14.50
C THR A 46 -13.38 -2.01 13.23
N VAL A 47 -13.61 -2.94 12.29
CA VAL A 47 -13.03 -2.95 10.95
C VAL A 47 -14.00 -2.30 9.97
N VAL A 48 -13.58 -1.26 9.29
CA VAL A 48 -14.37 -0.45 8.36
C VAL A 48 -13.93 -0.70 6.93
N LEU A 49 -14.89 -0.81 6.02
CA LEU A 49 -14.61 -0.82 4.58
C LEU A 49 -14.33 0.59 4.08
N GLU A 50 -13.37 0.70 3.18
CA GLU A 50 -13.08 1.92 2.44
C GLU A 50 -14.29 2.44 1.67
N GLU A 51 -15.07 1.55 1.05
CA GLU A 51 -16.18 1.88 0.17
C GLU A 51 -17.49 1.16 0.53
N LYS A 52 -18.59 1.65 -0.04
CA LYS A 52 -19.92 1.02 0.07
C LYS A 52 -19.93 -0.35 -0.62
N LYS A 53 -20.77 -1.28 -0.13
CA LYS A 53 -20.92 -2.66 -0.64
C LYS A 53 -21.13 -2.77 -2.16
N SER A 54 -21.63 -1.71 -2.82
CA SER A 54 -21.87 -1.68 -4.27
C SER A 54 -20.60 -1.76 -5.13
N THR A 55 -19.43 -1.47 -4.57
CA THR A 55 -18.15 -1.46 -5.28
C THR A 55 -17.37 -2.78 -5.19
N LYS A 56 -17.94 -3.79 -4.52
CA LYS A 56 -17.30 -5.10 -4.28
C LYS A 56 -16.79 -5.77 -5.58
N TYR A 57 -17.50 -5.61 -6.69
CA TYR A 57 -17.06 -6.14 -7.99
C TYR A 57 -15.88 -5.36 -8.57
N PHE A 58 -15.85 -4.06 -8.33
CA PHE A 58 -14.78 -3.19 -8.83
C PHE A 58 -13.47 -3.46 -8.08
N ASN A 59 -13.53 -3.75 -6.78
CA ASN A 59 -12.36 -4.09 -5.96
C ASN A 59 -11.60 -5.31 -6.50
N LYS A 60 -12.28 -6.27 -7.14
CA LYS A 60 -11.63 -7.43 -7.78
C LYS A 60 -10.82 -7.06 -9.03
N LEU A 61 -11.15 -5.96 -9.70
CA LEU A 61 -10.45 -5.49 -10.90
C LEU A 61 -9.23 -4.62 -10.56
N ARG A 62 -9.18 -4.01 -9.38
CA ARG A 62 -8.09 -3.11 -8.95
C ARG A 62 -6.71 -3.73 -9.09
N PRO A 63 -6.42 -4.94 -8.57
CA PRO A 63 -5.09 -5.55 -8.71
C PRO A 63 -4.71 -5.81 -10.17
N ILE A 64 -5.71 -6.14 -11.02
CA ILE A 64 -5.50 -6.39 -12.44
C ILE A 64 -5.09 -5.09 -13.14
N ILE A 65 -5.82 -4.00 -12.89
CA ILE A 65 -5.56 -2.68 -13.48
C ILE A 65 -4.23 -2.13 -12.96
N GLU A 66 -3.96 -2.28 -11.66
CA GLU A 66 -2.70 -1.83 -11.07
C GLU A 66 -1.49 -2.45 -11.74
N THR A 67 -1.54 -3.75 -12.01
CA THR A 67 -0.42 -4.48 -12.62
C THR A 67 -0.28 -4.26 -14.13
N LEU A 68 -1.24 -3.62 -14.82
CA LEU A 68 -1.19 -3.43 -16.27
C LEU A 68 0.14 -2.85 -16.78
N PRO A 69 0.72 -1.79 -16.20
CA PRO A 69 1.99 -1.25 -16.71
C PRO A 69 3.13 -2.27 -16.67
N SER A 70 3.17 -3.15 -15.67
CA SER A 70 4.21 -4.18 -15.54
C SER A 70 4.02 -5.34 -16.52
N ARG A 71 2.80 -5.55 -17.03
CA ARG A 71 2.50 -6.66 -17.96
C ARG A 71 3.08 -6.45 -19.37
N PHE A 72 3.45 -5.24 -19.72
CA PHE A 72 4.12 -4.96 -20.99
C PHE A 72 5.57 -5.47 -21.01
N TYR A 73 6.13 -5.84 -19.87
CA TYR A 73 7.47 -6.40 -19.75
C TYR A 73 7.43 -7.93 -19.91
N LYS A 74 7.79 -8.42 -21.10
CA LYS A 74 7.72 -9.84 -21.45
C LYS A 74 8.68 -10.72 -20.65
N GLY A 75 9.82 -10.16 -20.21
CA GLY A 75 10.86 -10.84 -19.43
C GLY A 75 10.66 -10.82 -17.92
N ARG A 76 9.52 -10.33 -17.42
CA ARG A 76 9.28 -10.18 -15.99
C ARG A 76 9.28 -11.54 -15.26
N THR A 77 9.78 -11.54 -14.04
CA THR A 77 9.73 -12.70 -13.14
C THR A 77 8.32 -12.85 -12.53
N LYS A 78 8.16 -13.84 -11.64
CA LYS A 78 6.90 -14.04 -10.88
C LYS A 78 6.79 -13.15 -9.66
N THR A 79 7.84 -12.41 -9.30
CA THR A 79 7.85 -11.52 -8.15
C THR A 79 6.79 -10.44 -8.32
N LEU A 80 6.05 -10.19 -7.25
CA LEU A 80 5.02 -9.16 -7.22
C LEU A 80 5.64 -7.78 -7.48
N PHE A 81 4.98 -7.00 -8.34
CA PHE A 81 5.38 -5.66 -8.72
C PHE A 81 4.16 -4.74 -8.73
N SER A 82 4.15 -3.77 -7.84
CA SER A 82 3.05 -2.81 -7.67
C SER A 82 3.50 -1.39 -8.03
N PRO A 83 3.11 -0.89 -9.21
CA PRO A 83 3.46 0.47 -9.63
C PRO A 83 2.67 1.55 -8.91
N SER A 84 1.56 1.22 -8.25
CA SER A 84 0.65 2.13 -7.52
C SER A 84 0.42 3.46 -8.26
N TRP A 85 0.12 3.34 -9.56
CA TRP A 85 -0.02 4.46 -10.48
C TRP A 85 -1.42 5.07 -10.47
N PHE A 86 -2.40 4.33 -9.94
CA PHE A 86 -3.75 4.80 -9.75
C PHE A 86 -4.30 4.38 -8.39
N GLY A 87 -5.27 5.12 -7.90
CA GLY A 87 -6.14 4.73 -6.79
C GLY A 87 -7.54 5.19 -7.15
N PHE A 88 -8.51 4.29 -7.08
CA PHE A 88 -9.91 4.61 -7.31
C PHE A 88 -10.63 4.98 -6.01
N SER A 89 -9.89 5.16 -4.96
CA SER A 89 -10.48 5.29 -3.65
C SER A 89 -10.37 6.70 -3.11
N ASN A 90 -11.42 7.10 -2.44
CA ASN A 90 -11.41 8.25 -1.56
C ASN A 90 -10.81 7.86 -0.19
N ILE A 91 -9.85 6.90 -0.19
CA ILE A 91 -9.34 6.36 1.07
C ILE A 91 -8.67 7.43 1.91
N VAL A 92 -7.92 8.33 1.28
CA VAL A 92 -7.27 9.42 1.99
C VAL A 92 -8.29 10.43 2.53
N ASP A 93 -9.34 10.70 1.77
CA ASP A 93 -10.44 11.54 2.25
C ASP A 93 -11.10 10.91 3.47
N LYS A 94 -11.33 9.58 3.42
CA LYS A 94 -11.88 8.84 4.56
C LYS A 94 -10.95 8.78 5.76
N ILE A 95 -9.65 8.61 5.55
CA ILE A 95 -8.64 8.70 6.61
C ILE A 95 -8.71 10.07 7.29
N ASN A 96 -8.73 11.14 6.50
CA ASN A 96 -8.78 12.50 7.00
C ASN A 96 -10.14 12.84 7.65
N GLU A 97 -11.25 12.25 7.17
CA GLU A 97 -12.59 12.36 7.79
C GLU A 97 -12.65 11.68 9.17
N ILE A 98 -12.04 10.50 9.29
CA ILE A 98 -11.91 9.79 10.57
C ILE A 98 -11.10 10.61 11.57
N ASN A 99 -10.19 11.43 11.10
CA ASN A 99 -9.33 12.33 11.87
C ASN A 99 -8.61 11.60 13.03
N PRO A 100 -7.77 10.60 12.75
CA PRO A 100 -7.03 9.90 13.79
C PRO A 100 -5.85 10.74 14.29
N ASP A 101 -5.35 10.41 15.49
CA ASP A 101 -4.10 10.96 16.01
C ASP A 101 -2.87 10.37 15.32
N ILE A 102 -2.97 9.09 14.88
CA ILE A 102 -1.92 8.37 14.17
C ILE A 102 -2.57 7.51 13.08
N VAL A 103 -1.99 7.54 11.86
CA VAL A 103 -2.28 6.58 10.80
C VAL A 103 -1.17 5.54 10.76
N HIS A 104 -1.52 4.27 10.98
CA HIS A 104 -0.58 3.16 10.92
C HIS A 104 -0.80 2.39 9.61
N LEU A 105 0.06 2.65 8.63
CA LEU A 105 0.03 1.96 7.34
C LEU A 105 0.69 0.58 7.45
N HIS A 106 0.09 -0.39 6.82
CA HIS A 106 0.63 -1.73 6.62
C HIS A 106 0.82 -1.97 5.11
N TRP A 107 0.09 -2.91 4.52
CA TRP A 107 0.19 -3.20 3.10
C TRP A 107 -0.95 -2.51 2.33
N ILE A 108 -0.62 -1.52 1.50
CA ILE A 108 -1.57 -0.60 0.86
C ILE A 108 -1.56 -0.68 -0.68
N CYS A 109 -1.04 -1.78 -1.24
CA CYS A 109 -1.00 -2.04 -2.69
C CYS A 109 -2.35 -2.57 -3.23
N ASP A 110 -2.36 -3.24 -4.36
CA ASP A 110 -3.55 -3.75 -5.05
C ASP A 110 -4.57 -2.66 -5.45
N GLY A 111 -4.04 -1.49 -5.85
CA GLY A 111 -4.88 -0.36 -6.26
C GLY A 111 -5.64 0.29 -5.09
N MET A 112 -5.23 0.05 -3.84
CA MET A 112 -5.82 0.68 -2.67
C MET A 112 -5.43 2.14 -2.57
N VAL A 113 -4.13 2.44 -2.63
CA VAL A 113 -3.62 3.81 -2.50
C VAL A 113 -2.68 4.12 -3.66
N LYS A 114 -2.88 5.28 -4.28
CA LYS A 114 -1.91 5.84 -5.22
C LYS A 114 -0.75 6.47 -4.45
N ILE A 115 0.48 6.36 -4.97
CA ILE A 115 1.67 6.90 -4.30
C ILE A 115 1.48 8.38 -3.92
N GLU A 116 0.98 9.19 -4.85
CA GLU A 116 0.81 10.64 -4.65
C GLU A 116 -0.22 11.00 -3.58
N ASP A 117 -1.12 10.08 -3.25
CA ASP A 117 -2.18 10.34 -2.26
C ASP A 117 -1.68 10.15 -0.83
N ILE A 118 -0.59 9.41 -0.62
CA ILE A 118 0.01 9.21 0.71
C ILE A 118 0.38 10.55 1.36
N ALA A 119 0.95 11.49 0.59
CA ALA A 119 1.31 12.82 1.09
C ALA A 119 0.10 13.73 1.42
N LYS A 120 -1.13 13.29 1.14
CA LYS A 120 -2.36 14.02 1.49
C LYS A 120 -2.93 13.59 2.84
N ILE A 121 -2.37 12.58 3.47
CA ILE A 121 -2.73 12.15 4.83
C ILE A 121 -2.25 13.24 5.80
N LYS A 122 -3.18 13.76 6.62
CA LYS A 122 -2.91 14.88 7.52
C LYS A 122 -2.31 14.44 8.86
N ALA A 123 -2.66 13.25 9.32
CA ALA A 123 -2.16 12.73 10.58
C ALA A 123 -0.73 12.15 10.43
N PRO A 124 0.08 12.15 11.50
CA PRO A 124 1.36 11.45 11.52
C PRO A 124 1.25 10.00 11.06
N ILE A 125 2.22 9.56 10.25
CA ILE A 125 2.24 8.24 9.66
C ILE A 125 3.27 7.36 10.35
N VAL A 126 2.84 6.21 10.84
CA VAL A 126 3.71 5.07 11.17
C VAL A 126 3.52 4.02 10.08
N TRP A 127 4.60 3.39 9.59
CA TRP A 127 4.49 2.41 8.52
C TRP A 127 5.21 1.10 8.87
N SER A 128 4.44 0.03 9.08
CA SER A 128 4.99 -1.32 9.22
C SER A 128 5.29 -1.91 7.85
N LEU A 129 6.56 -2.08 7.53
CA LEU A 129 7.00 -2.64 6.26
C LEU A 129 6.92 -4.17 6.33
N HIS A 130 6.06 -4.76 5.50
CA HIS A 130 5.89 -6.22 5.38
C HIS A 130 6.74 -6.82 4.26
N ASP A 131 7.24 -5.97 3.38
CA ASP A 131 8.11 -6.30 2.25
C ASP A 131 8.95 -5.08 1.84
N MET A 132 9.65 -5.18 0.72
CA MET A 132 10.56 -4.12 0.26
C MET A 132 9.89 -3.04 -0.59
N TRP A 133 8.57 -3.14 -0.85
CA TRP A 133 7.90 -2.25 -1.80
C TRP A 133 8.10 -0.77 -1.49
N THR A 134 8.08 -0.36 -0.23
CA THR A 134 8.15 1.05 0.17
C THR A 134 9.39 1.76 -0.35
N PHE A 135 10.54 1.09 -0.34
CA PHE A 135 11.83 1.67 -0.72
C PHE A 135 12.40 1.16 -2.06
N THR A 136 11.69 0.26 -2.76
CA THR A 136 12.09 -0.22 -4.09
C THR A 136 11.37 0.55 -5.20
N GLY A 137 11.70 0.26 -6.45
CA GLY A 137 11.02 0.75 -7.64
C GLY A 137 9.68 0.06 -7.96
N GLY A 138 9.05 -0.60 -6.98
CA GLY A 138 7.75 -1.27 -7.14
C GLY A 138 7.76 -2.77 -6.94
N CYS A 139 8.91 -3.42 -6.89
CA CYS A 139 9.02 -4.84 -6.54
C CYS A 139 8.86 -5.02 -5.03
N HIS A 140 8.21 -6.13 -4.63
CA HIS A 140 8.03 -6.50 -3.23
C HIS A 140 9.24 -7.26 -2.67
N TYR A 141 10.05 -7.85 -3.56
CA TYR A 141 11.36 -8.46 -3.26
C TYR A 141 12.28 -8.11 -4.42
N ASP A 142 13.52 -7.74 -4.13
CA ASP A 142 14.47 -7.21 -5.11
C ASP A 142 15.22 -8.29 -5.91
N GLU A 143 15.05 -9.56 -5.55
CA GLU A 143 15.77 -10.70 -6.14
C GLU A 143 17.30 -10.46 -6.16
N GLU A 144 17.83 -9.86 -5.09
CA GLU A 144 19.24 -9.55 -4.89
C GLU A 144 19.81 -8.52 -5.90
N CYS A 145 18.95 -7.76 -6.61
CA CYS A 145 19.42 -6.75 -7.55
C CYS A 145 19.96 -5.48 -6.88
N LYS A 146 19.50 -5.17 -5.65
CA LYS A 146 19.87 -3.99 -4.85
C LYS A 146 19.73 -2.65 -5.61
N GLY A 147 18.91 -2.62 -6.66
CA GLY A 147 18.73 -1.43 -7.49
C GLY A 147 18.21 -0.22 -6.72
N TYR A 148 17.48 -0.45 -5.63
CA TYR A 148 16.97 0.61 -4.75
C TYR A 148 18.08 1.44 -4.09
N GLU A 149 19.30 0.92 -3.94
CA GLU A 149 20.47 1.67 -3.44
C GLU A 149 20.94 2.75 -4.45
N LYS A 150 20.51 2.66 -5.72
CA LYS A 150 20.91 3.51 -6.84
C LYS A 150 19.74 4.01 -7.69
N GLU A 151 18.59 4.32 -7.10
CA GLU A 151 17.39 4.83 -7.79
C GLU A 151 16.63 3.84 -8.69
N CYS A 152 16.90 2.54 -8.63
CA CYS A 152 16.33 1.52 -9.52
C CYS A 152 16.62 1.78 -11.02
N GLY A 153 15.98 1.03 -11.94
CA GLY A 153 16.27 0.97 -13.37
C GLY A 153 16.91 -0.36 -13.73
N LYS A 154 16.91 -0.75 -15.01
CA LYS A 154 17.34 -2.08 -15.47
C LYS A 154 16.82 -3.21 -14.57
N CYS A 155 15.54 -3.15 -14.29
CA CYS A 155 14.93 -3.93 -13.22
C CYS A 155 14.91 -5.41 -13.55
N LYS A 156 15.60 -6.21 -12.73
CA LYS A 156 15.64 -7.69 -12.84
C LYS A 156 14.23 -8.30 -12.75
N VAL A 157 13.40 -7.81 -11.84
CA VAL A 157 12.02 -8.29 -11.67
C VAL A 157 11.16 -8.03 -12.91
N LEU A 158 11.37 -6.93 -13.61
CA LEU A 158 10.70 -6.62 -14.89
C LEU A 158 11.37 -7.28 -16.10
N GLY A 159 12.58 -7.83 -15.97
CA GLY A 159 13.37 -8.29 -17.10
C GLY A 159 13.72 -7.14 -18.03
N SER A 160 14.04 -5.97 -17.49
CA SER A 160 14.31 -4.74 -18.24
C SER A 160 15.79 -4.44 -18.33
N GLU A 161 16.27 -4.21 -19.55
CA GLU A 161 17.65 -3.74 -19.82
C GLU A 161 17.73 -2.20 -19.89
N THR A 162 16.59 -1.50 -19.81
CA THR A 162 16.49 -0.05 -19.97
C THR A 162 16.67 0.66 -18.63
N GLU A 163 17.56 1.66 -18.58
CA GLU A 163 17.80 2.46 -17.38
C GLU A 163 16.53 3.21 -16.91
N ASN A 164 15.79 3.81 -17.84
CA ASN A 164 14.57 4.58 -17.57
C ASN A 164 13.31 3.72 -17.71
N ASP A 165 13.27 2.59 -17.05
CA ASP A 165 12.13 1.68 -17.05
C ASP A 165 11.04 2.08 -16.04
N LEU A 166 10.02 1.22 -15.89
CA LEU A 166 8.92 1.45 -14.94
C LEU A 166 9.43 1.51 -13.50
N SER A 167 10.44 0.71 -13.14
CA SER A 167 10.96 0.69 -11.77
C SER A 167 11.60 2.03 -11.38
N LYS A 168 12.39 2.63 -12.26
CA LYS A 168 12.97 3.95 -12.02
C LYS A 168 11.90 5.03 -11.90
N LYS A 169 10.87 4.96 -12.75
CA LYS A 169 9.74 5.91 -12.68
C LYS A 169 8.97 5.80 -11.36
N VAL A 170 8.71 4.58 -10.89
CA VAL A 170 8.03 4.35 -9.61
C VAL A 170 8.90 4.81 -8.45
N TYR A 171 10.21 4.51 -8.46
CA TYR A 171 11.15 4.94 -7.44
C TYR A 171 11.13 6.48 -7.29
N LYS A 172 11.30 7.21 -8.40
CA LYS A 172 11.30 8.68 -8.40
C LYS A 172 9.97 9.29 -7.93
N ARG A 173 8.84 8.63 -8.23
CA ARG A 173 7.54 9.05 -7.71
C ARG A 173 7.48 8.93 -6.19
N LYS A 174 7.96 7.81 -5.63
CA LYS A 174 8.01 7.60 -4.17
C LYS A 174 8.93 8.60 -3.50
N GLU A 175 10.16 8.75 -4.00
CA GLU A 175 11.12 9.74 -3.51
C GLU A 175 10.52 11.14 -3.45
N LYS A 176 9.88 11.60 -4.54
CA LYS A 176 9.22 12.91 -4.60
C LYS A 176 8.07 13.06 -3.58
N VAL A 177 7.35 11.98 -3.30
CA VAL A 177 6.21 11.99 -2.38
C VAL A 177 6.68 11.90 -0.94
N PHE A 178 7.60 10.97 -0.64
CA PHE A 178 8.05 10.74 0.74
C PHE A 178 8.87 11.92 1.28
N ASN A 179 9.62 12.63 0.43
CA ASN A 179 10.30 13.87 0.80
C ASN A 179 9.35 15.05 1.11
N LYS A 180 8.04 14.89 0.88
CA LYS A 180 7.01 15.90 1.21
C LYS A 180 6.20 15.56 2.46
N ILE A 181 6.39 14.38 3.02
CA ILE A 181 5.73 13.96 4.24
C ILE A 181 6.54 14.55 5.39
N ASP A 182 6.04 15.67 5.94
CA ASP A 182 6.58 16.25 7.17
C ASP A 182 6.13 15.35 8.33
N ASN A 183 7.10 14.75 8.99
CA ASN A 183 6.89 13.95 10.21
C ASN A 183 7.11 14.78 11.46
#